data_645b6a7344fa5710bf3cd4561cbd93e9
#
_entry.id   645b6a7344fa5710bf3cd4561cbd93e9
#
_cell.length_a   1.000
_cell.length_b   1.000
_cell.length_c   1.000
_cell.angle_alpha   90.00
_cell.angle_beta   90.00
_cell.angle_gamma   90.00
#
_symmetry.space_group_name_H-M   'P 1'
#
loop_
_entity.id
_entity.type
_entity.pdbx_description
1 polymer ?
#
loop_
_entity_poly.entity_id
_entity_poly.type
_entity_poly.pdbx_seq_one_letter_code
_entity_poly.pdbx_strand_id
1 'polypeptide(L)'
;MKKTRFTETQIVKAIQEHENGRDAKEICRELQITTAAFYKWRQRYGGMNVSELRRVKDLEEENNKLKRMYANLSLVHEALKDAVAKKL
;
A
#
# COMPACT_ATOMS: atom_id res chain seq x y z
N MET A 1 -15.23 14.68 6.10
CA MET A 1 -14.12 13.97 5.54
C MET A 1 -14.48 12.75 4.71
N LYS A 2 -13.88 12.65 3.57
CA LYS A 2 -14.22 11.58 2.70
C LYS A 2 -13.41 10.36 2.98
N LYS A 3 -14.06 9.26 3.25
CA LYS A 3 -13.37 8.01 3.37
C LYS A 3 -13.48 7.26 2.08
N THR A 4 -12.47 6.49 1.79
CA THR A 4 -12.50 5.60 0.65
C THR A 4 -13.57 4.55 0.92
N ARG A 5 -14.55 4.46 0.06
CA ARG A 5 -15.64 3.50 0.20
C ARG A 5 -15.23 2.08 -0.15
N PHE A 6 -14.08 1.93 -0.77
CA PHE A 6 -13.64 0.64 -1.29
C PHE A 6 -12.28 0.28 -0.73
N THR A 7 -12.11 -0.98 -0.40
CA THR A 7 -10.82 -1.49 0.03
C THR A 7 -9.93 -1.69 -1.21
N GLU A 8 -8.66 -1.76 -1.01
CA GLU A 8 -7.72 -2.00 -2.11
C GLU A 8 -8.00 -3.35 -2.79
N THR A 9 -8.45 -4.34 -2.02
CA THR A 9 -8.83 -5.64 -2.57
C THR A 9 -10.02 -5.50 -3.53
N GLN A 10 -11.01 -4.70 -3.15
CA GLN A 10 -12.17 -4.44 -4.01
C GLN A 10 -11.76 -3.73 -5.29
N ILE A 11 -10.85 -2.78 -5.18
CA ILE A 11 -10.34 -2.02 -6.32
C ILE A 11 -9.62 -2.96 -7.30
N VAL A 12 -8.72 -3.80 -6.78
CA VAL A 12 -7.98 -4.74 -7.61
C VAL A 12 -8.91 -5.74 -8.29
N LYS A 13 -9.93 -6.20 -7.58
CA LYS A 13 -10.93 -7.11 -8.17
C LYS A 13 -11.68 -6.45 -9.32
N ALA A 14 -12.06 -5.18 -9.15
CA ALA A 14 -12.76 -4.45 -10.21
C ALA A 14 -11.88 -4.30 -11.44
N ILE A 15 -10.61 -4.00 -11.24
CA ILE A 15 -9.65 -3.88 -12.34
C ILE A 15 -9.47 -5.22 -13.05
N GLN A 16 -9.39 -6.30 -12.29
CA GLN A 16 -9.27 -7.63 -12.87
C GLN A 16 -10.49 -8.00 -13.71
N GLU A 17 -11.67 -7.65 -13.24
CA GLU A 17 -12.90 -7.90 -14.02
C GLU A 17 -12.86 -7.17 -15.36
N HIS A 18 -12.36 -5.96 -15.34
CA HIS A 18 -12.23 -5.19 -16.58
C HIS A 18 -11.20 -5.83 -17.50
N GLU A 19 -10.08 -6.26 -16.97
CA GLU A 19 -9.03 -6.92 -17.76
C GLU A 19 -9.52 -8.24 -18.35
N ASN A 20 -10.46 -8.88 -17.69
CA ASN A 20 -11.07 -10.11 -18.17
C ASN A 20 -12.21 -9.88 -19.17
N GLY A 21 -12.45 -8.65 -19.56
CA GLY A 21 -13.38 -8.30 -20.60
C GLY A 21 -14.65 -7.58 -20.18
N ARG A 22 -14.83 -7.32 -18.90
CA ARG A 22 -16.02 -6.61 -18.44
C ARG A 22 -15.90 -5.13 -18.79
N ASP A 23 -17.02 -4.54 -19.22
CA ASP A 23 -17.05 -3.14 -19.62
C ASP A 23 -16.78 -2.21 -18.43
N ALA A 24 -15.85 -1.27 -18.61
CA ALA A 24 -15.50 -0.29 -17.57
C ALA A 24 -16.71 0.54 -17.14
N LYS A 25 -17.56 0.91 -18.07
CA LYS A 25 -18.75 1.70 -17.76
C LYS A 25 -19.71 0.94 -16.85
N GLU A 26 -19.85 -0.35 -17.09
CA GLU A 26 -20.70 -1.20 -16.29
C GLU A 26 -20.16 -1.32 -14.87
N ILE A 27 -18.87 -1.50 -14.73
CA ILE A 27 -18.21 -1.57 -13.41
C ILE A 27 -18.38 -0.25 -12.66
N CYS A 28 -18.17 0.86 -13.35
CA CYS A 28 -18.32 2.18 -12.74
C CYS A 28 -19.73 2.43 -12.26
N ARG A 29 -20.70 2.00 -13.04
CA ARG A 29 -22.11 2.15 -12.68
C ARG A 29 -22.45 1.30 -11.45
N GLU A 30 -21.99 0.08 -11.42
CA GLU A 30 -22.23 -0.83 -10.31
C GLU A 30 -21.61 -0.31 -9.01
N LEU A 31 -20.39 0.22 -9.10
CA LEU A 31 -19.68 0.73 -7.93
C LEU A 31 -20.01 2.19 -7.63
N GLN A 32 -20.77 2.83 -8.47
CA GLN A 32 -21.15 4.25 -8.31
C GLN A 32 -19.93 5.15 -8.25
N ILE A 33 -19.02 4.94 -9.17
CA ILE A 33 -17.82 5.77 -9.30
C ILE A 33 -17.76 6.36 -10.71
N THR A 34 -16.94 7.37 -10.88
CA THR A 34 -16.73 7.96 -12.19
C THR A 34 -15.72 7.15 -12.99
N THR A 35 -15.76 7.26 -14.31
CA THR A 35 -14.77 6.60 -15.15
C THR A 35 -13.38 7.16 -14.86
N ALA A 36 -13.27 8.44 -14.53
CA ALA A 36 -11.99 9.05 -14.17
C ALA A 36 -11.39 8.37 -12.94
N ALA A 37 -12.21 8.10 -11.93
CA ALA A 37 -11.77 7.40 -10.72
C ALA A 37 -11.30 5.99 -11.06
N PHE A 38 -12.04 5.30 -11.92
CA PHE A 38 -11.68 3.95 -12.33
C PHE A 38 -10.33 3.91 -13.05
N TYR A 39 -10.09 4.86 -13.94
CA TYR A 39 -8.82 4.91 -14.65
C TYR A 39 -7.64 5.28 -13.74
N LYS A 40 -7.89 6.08 -12.71
CA LYS A 40 -6.87 6.33 -11.68
C LYS A 40 -6.53 5.04 -10.94
N TRP A 41 -7.53 4.24 -10.65
CA TRP A 41 -7.32 2.92 -10.02
C TRP A 41 -6.46 2.03 -10.91
N ARG A 42 -6.74 2.03 -12.21
CA ARG A 42 -5.96 1.24 -13.15
C ARG A 42 -4.51 1.66 -13.20
N GLN A 43 -4.24 2.95 -13.13
CA GLN A 43 -2.87 3.44 -13.11
C GLN A 43 -2.14 2.98 -11.86
N ARG A 44 -2.84 2.96 -10.75
CA ARG A 44 -2.23 2.67 -9.46
C ARG A 44 -2.08 1.16 -9.22
N TYR A 45 -3.06 0.38 -9.63
CA TYR A 45 -3.12 -1.06 -9.33
C TYR A 45 -3.17 -1.96 -10.56
N GLY A 46 -3.02 -1.40 -11.74
CA GLY A 46 -3.12 -2.19 -12.97
C GLY A 46 -2.10 -3.32 -13.02
N GLY A 47 -2.53 -4.46 -13.49
CA GLY A 47 -1.68 -5.63 -13.58
C GLY A 47 -1.47 -6.38 -12.27
N MET A 48 -2.04 -5.88 -11.17
CA MET A 48 -1.89 -6.49 -9.86
C MET A 48 -3.10 -7.38 -9.55
N ASN A 49 -2.87 -8.53 -8.99
CA ASN A 49 -3.97 -9.37 -8.50
C ASN A 49 -4.02 -9.29 -6.98
N VAL A 50 -5.03 -9.92 -6.37
CA VAL A 50 -5.24 -9.84 -4.92
C VAL A 50 -4.05 -10.40 -4.14
N SER A 51 -3.46 -11.48 -4.63
CA SER A 51 -2.30 -12.10 -3.98
C SER A 51 -1.10 -11.17 -4.03
N GLU A 52 -0.88 -10.52 -5.16
CA GLU A 52 0.22 -9.57 -5.33
C GLU A 52 0.02 -8.35 -4.47
N LEU A 53 -1.21 -7.86 -4.36
CA LEU A 53 -1.54 -6.74 -3.48
C LEU A 53 -1.21 -7.07 -2.03
N ARG A 54 -1.59 -8.25 -1.59
CA ARG A 54 -1.30 -8.71 -0.23
C ARG A 54 0.21 -8.78 0.01
N ARG A 55 0.92 -9.31 -0.96
CA ARG A 55 2.38 -9.43 -0.86
C ARG A 55 3.05 -8.06 -0.76
N VAL A 56 2.60 -7.11 -1.58
CA VAL A 56 3.13 -5.75 -1.53
C VAL A 56 2.87 -5.11 -0.17
N LYS A 57 1.68 -5.28 0.36
CA LYS A 57 1.35 -4.75 1.68
C LYS A 57 2.18 -5.37 2.79
N ASP A 58 2.38 -6.67 2.73
CA ASP A 58 3.21 -7.39 3.70
C ASP A 58 4.65 -6.89 3.64
N LEU A 59 5.18 -6.69 2.44
CA LEU A 59 6.52 -6.19 2.25
C LEU A 59 6.68 -4.76 2.74
N GLU A 60 5.67 -3.92 2.52
CA GLU A 60 5.68 -2.55 3.01
C GLU A 60 5.69 -2.50 4.53
N GLU A 61 4.86 -3.34 5.15
CA GLU A 61 4.78 -3.44 6.59
C GLU A 61 6.09 -3.91 7.19
N GLU A 62 6.67 -4.95 6.60
CA GLU A 62 7.96 -5.48 7.01
C GLU A 62 9.05 -4.42 6.87
N ASN A 63 9.05 -3.72 5.75
CA ASN A 63 10.03 -2.65 5.50
C ASN A 63 9.92 -1.54 6.54
N ASN A 64 8.71 -1.12 6.88
CA ASN A 64 8.48 -0.10 7.90
C ASN A 64 8.94 -0.58 9.28
N LYS A 65 8.69 -1.83 9.58
CA LYS A 65 9.12 -2.43 10.83
C LYS A 65 10.65 -2.45 10.93
N LEU A 66 11.30 -2.87 9.85
CA LEU A 66 12.77 -2.91 9.82
C LEU A 66 13.36 -1.50 9.96
N LYS A 67 12.75 -0.52 9.34
CA LYS A 67 13.21 0.87 9.46
C LYS A 67 13.11 1.37 10.89
N ARG A 68 12.01 1.05 11.57
CA ARG A 68 11.86 1.44 12.98
C ARG A 68 12.88 0.76 13.86
N MET A 69 13.10 -0.53 13.62
CA MET A 69 14.11 -1.29 14.39
C MET A 69 15.49 -0.72 14.19
N TYR A 70 15.83 -0.37 12.95
CA TYR A 70 17.12 0.22 12.64
C TYR A 70 17.29 1.56 13.34
N ALA A 71 16.26 2.41 13.30
CA ALA A 71 16.31 3.72 13.95
C ALA A 71 16.50 3.57 15.46
N ASN A 72 15.78 2.66 16.09
CA ASN A 72 15.93 2.41 17.53
C ASN A 72 17.31 1.91 17.86
N LEU A 73 17.82 1.00 17.08
CA LEU A 73 19.16 0.44 17.30
C LEU A 73 20.22 1.53 17.16
N SER A 74 20.08 2.40 16.16
CA SER A 74 21.00 3.50 15.94
C SER A 74 20.99 4.48 17.12
N LEU A 75 19.81 4.78 17.65
CA LEU A 75 19.71 5.66 18.81
C LEU A 75 20.37 5.07 20.04
N VAL A 76 20.16 3.79 20.29
CA VAL A 76 20.77 3.10 21.42
C VAL A 76 22.29 3.08 21.26
N HIS A 77 22.75 2.81 20.05
CA HIS A 77 24.17 2.76 19.76
C HIS A 77 24.84 4.12 20.02
N GLU A 78 24.22 5.21 19.58
CA GLU A 78 24.72 6.56 19.81
C GLU A 78 24.75 6.90 21.29
N ALA A 79 23.69 6.54 22.01
CA ALA A 79 23.63 6.79 23.45
C ALA A 79 24.73 6.04 24.20
N LEU A 80 25.01 4.80 23.80
CA LEU A 80 26.07 4.02 24.41
C LEU A 80 27.45 4.59 24.12
N LYS A 81 27.67 5.04 22.91
CA LYS A 81 28.93 5.68 22.54
C LYS A 81 29.18 6.92 23.37
N ASP A 82 28.14 7.74 23.54
CA ASP A 82 28.24 8.96 24.33
C ASP A 82 28.53 8.65 25.78
N ALA A 83 27.87 7.65 26.33
CA ALA A 83 28.08 7.24 27.72
C ALA A 83 29.53 6.77 27.94
N VAL A 84 30.04 5.99 27.02
CA VAL A 84 31.43 5.51 27.11
C VAL A 84 32.40 6.68 27.00
N ALA A 85 32.18 7.58 26.06
CA ALA A 85 33.04 8.74 25.89
C ALA A 85 33.09 9.64 27.15
N LYS A 86 31.94 9.80 27.77
CA LYS A 86 31.87 10.63 29.00
C LYS A 86 32.58 10.04 30.18
N LYS A 87 32.73 8.75 30.22
CA LYS A 87 33.45 8.09 31.30
C LYS A 87 34.95 8.20 31.16
N LEU A 88 35.40 8.46 30.00
CA LEU A 88 36.82 8.62 29.74
C LEU A 88 37.25 10.06 29.96
#